data_75bda4d331b028f2beaf9a72522f50cc
#
_entry.id   75bda4d331b028f2beaf9a72522f50cc
#
_cell.length_a   1.000
_cell.length_b   1.000
_cell.length_c   1.000
_cell.angle_alpha   90.00
_cell.angle_beta   90.00
_cell.angle_gamma   90.00
#
_symmetry.space_group_name_H-M   'P 1'
#
loop_
_entity.id
_entity.type
_entity.pdbx_description
1 polymer ?
#
loop_
_entity_poly.entity_id
_entity_poly.type
_entity_poly.pdbx_seq_one_letter_code
_entity_poly.pdbx_strand_id
1 'polypeptide(L)'
;GALVLFIVLLLRGLGMRPTPFKYTLAIALLQTCGMVGLAQWALVSGGAGKVAILSYTMPFWVVIFAALFLGERLRRGQYFAILIAAFGLFLVLQPWQLDFSSMKSAMLAILSGVSWGASAIVAKRLYARHPRVDLLSLTSWQMLYAALVMSVVALLVPQRED
;
A
#
# COMPACT_ATOMS: atom_id res chain seq x y z
N GLY A 1 -4.57 -14.67 8.20
CA GLY A 1 -3.57 -14.39 7.17
C GLY A 1 -2.18 -14.91 7.54
N ALA A 2 -1.47 -14.28 8.51
CA ALA A 2 -0.08 -14.62 8.87
C ALA A 2 0.11 -16.08 9.26
N LEU A 3 -0.75 -16.63 10.13
CA LEU A 3 -0.66 -18.03 10.58
C LEU A 3 -0.73 -19.03 9.42
N VAL A 4 -1.63 -18.82 8.46
CA VAL A 4 -1.76 -19.68 7.28
C VAL A 4 -0.48 -19.65 6.44
N LEU A 5 0.10 -18.47 6.25
CA LEU A 5 1.34 -18.32 5.49
C LEU A 5 2.52 -18.99 6.19
N PHE A 6 2.61 -18.91 7.54
CA PHE A 6 3.65 -19.64 8.29
C PHE A 6 3.47 -21.16 8.22
N ILE A 7 2.23 -21.66 8.24
CA ILE A 7 1.95 -23.09 8.04
C ILE A 7 2.41 -23.52 6.64
N VAL A 8 2.11 -22.74 5.60
CA VAL A 8 2.55 -23.02 4.22
C VAL A 8 4.08 -22.99 4.11
N LEU A 9 4.75 -22.07 4.79
CA LEU A 9 6.22 -22.02 4.85
C LEU A 9 6.80 -23.30 5.44
N LEU A 10 6.25 -23.77 6.55
CA LEU A 10 6.67 -25.01 7.21
C LEU A 10 6.46 -26.23 6.32
N LEU A 11 5.27 -26.34 5.69
CA LEU A 11 4.95 -27.45 4.79
C LEU A 11 5.85 -27.49 3.54
N ARG A 12 6.32 -26.33 3.08
CA ARG A 12 7.27 -26.24 1.94
C ARG A 12 8.74 -26.42 2.34
N GLY A 13 9.04 -26.62 3.61
CA GLY A 13 10.41 -26.78 4.10
C GLY A 13 11.28 -25.53 3.95
N LEU A 14 10.67 -24.35 3.72
CA LEU A 14 11.37 -23.08 3.46
C LEU A 14 11.91 -22.43 4.75
N GLY A 15 11.75 -23.01 5.90
CA GLY A 15 12.22 -22.50 7.20
C GLY A 15 11.73 -21.07 7.50
N MET A 16 11.48 -20.76 8.75
CA MET A 16 11.09 -19.41 9.22
C MET A 16 12.29 -18.45 9.25
N ARG A 17 13.01 -18.28 8.14
CA ARG A 17 14.17 -17.37 8.11
C ARG A 17 13.68 -15.92 8.26
N PRO A 18 14.16 -15.18 9.25
CA PRO A 18 13.78 -13.78 9.41
C PRO A 18 14.27 -12.97 8.21
N THR A 19 13.37 -12.18 7.66
CA THR A 19 13.69 -11.23 6.60
C THR A 19 14.30 -9.96 7.18
N PRO A 20 15.03 -9.14 6.40
CA PRO A 20 15.64 -7.92 6.90
C PRO A 20 14.61 -7.00 7.56
N PHE A 21 14.66 -6.88 8.89
CA PHE A 21 13.64 -6.25 9.74
C PHE A 21 13.20 -4.87 9.24
N LYS A 22 14.17 -3.97 8.96
CA LYS A 22 13.87 -2.59 8.55
C LYS A 22 13.01 -2.52 7.28
N TYR A 23 13.34 -3.33 6.28
CA TYR A 23 12.61 -3.36 5.01
C TYR A 23 11.23 -4.00 5.19
N THR A 24 11.17 -5.13 5.91
CA THR A 24 9.92 -5.86 6.13
C THR A 24 8.94 -5.04 6.96
N LEU A 25 9.42 -4.36 8.00
CA LEU A 25 8.60 -3.46 8.80
C LEU A 25 8.12 -2.26 7.98
N ALA A 26 9.00 -1.64 7.18
CA ALA A 26 8.61 -0.53 6.32
C ALA A 26 7.52 -0.95 5.30
N ILE A 27 7.65 -2.13 4.70
CA ILE A 27 6.64 -2.69 3.79
C ILE A 27 5.34 -2.97 4.56
N ALA A 28 5.40 -3.56 5.76
CA ALA A 28 4.23 -3.81 6.60
C ALA A 28 3.46 -2.52 6.93
N LEU A 29 4.19 -1.48 7.33
CA LEU A 29 3.60 -0.17 7.67
C LEU A 29 3.01 0.53 6.45
N LEU A 30 3.71 0.55 5.33
CA LEU A 30 3.26 1.24 4.13
C LEU A 30 2.18 0.47 3.37
N GLN A 31 2.40 -0.82 3.13
CA GLN A 31 1.52 -1.62 2.27
C GLN A 31 0.28 -2.11 3.01
N THR A 32 0.42 -2.57 4.23
CA THR A 32 -0.71 -3.14 4.98
C THR A 32 -1.35 -2.09 5.87
N CYS A 33 -0.63 -1.49 6.81
CA CYS A 33 -1.21 -0.53 7.72
C CYS A 33 -1.59 0.78 7.01
N GLY A 34 -0.70 1.35 6.22
CA GLY A 34 -0.91 2.62 5.54
C GLY A 34 -1.99 2.50 4.47
N MET A 35 -1.84 1.59 3.50
CA MET A 35 -2.83 1.44 2.44
C MET A 35 -4.19 1.04 2.99
N VAL A 36 -4.28 -0.05 3.74
CA VAL A 36 -5.56 -0.57 4.23
C VAL A 36 -6.19 0.40 5.23
N GLY A 37 -5.42 0.92 6.19
CA GLY A 37 -5.92 1.86 7.19
C GLY A 37 -6.47 3.14 6.58
N LEU A 38 -5.73 3.77 5.65
CA LEU A 38 -6.19 4.99 4.97
C LEU A 38 -7.40 4.72 4.07
N ALA A 39 -7.44 3.59 3.35
CA ALA A 39 -8.57 3.23 2.52
C ALA A 39 -9.83 2.97 3.37
N GLN A 40 -9.71 2.26 4.49
CA GLN A 40 -10.83 2.05 5.41
C GLN A 40 -11.33 3.37 6.00
N TRP A 41 -10.42 4.26 6.38
CA TRP A 41 -10.82 5.58 6.88
C TRP A 41 -11.50 6.44 5.79
N ALA A 42 -11.03 6.35 4.54
CA ALA A 42 -11.68 7.00 3.41
C ALA A 42 -13.12 6.52 3.20
N LEU A 43 -13.41 5.24 3.48
CA LEU A 43 -14.75 4.65 3.36
C LEU A 43 -15.76 5.18 4.38
N VAL A 44 -15.31 5.72 5.51
CA VAL A 44 -16.21 6.26 6.54
C VAL A 44 -17.07 7.42 6.01
N SER A 45 -16.51 8.24 5.12
CA SER A 45 -17.19 9.42 4.56
C SER A 45 -17.29 9.43 3.03
N GLY A 46 -16.73 8.41 2.36
CA GLY A 46 -16.70 8.31 0.90
C GLY A 46 -17.46 7.11 0.36
N GLY A 47 -17.98 7.24 -0.85
CA GLY A 47 -18.60 6.13 -1.57
C GLY A 47 -17.56 5.05 -1.93
N ALA A 48 -17.89 3.77 -1.69
CA ALA A 48 -16.97 2.64 -1.84
C ALA A 48 -16.34 2.57 -3.25
N GLY A 49 -17.13 2.80 -4.31
CA GLY A 49 -16.62 2.80 -5.69
C GLY A 49 -15.59 3.90 -5.95
N LYS A 50 -15.85 5.13 -5.45
CA LYS A 50 -14.91 6.26 -5.59
C LYS A 50 -13.61 6.01 -4.84
N VAL A 51 -13.71 5.55 -3.58
CA VAL A 51 -12.54 5.19 -2.77
C VAL A 51 -11.72 4.08 -3.42
N ALA A 52 -12.36 3.04 -3.95
CA ALA A 52 -11.67 1.95 -4.64
C ALA A 52 -10.87 2.48 -5.85
N ILE A 53 -11.51 3.25 -6.75
CA ILE A 53 -10.85 3.79 -7.95
C ILE A 53 -9.67 4.68 -7.56
N LEU A 54 -9.83 5.55 -6.56
CA LEU A 54 -8.76 6.44 -6.09
C LEU A 54 -7.61 5.68 -5.42
N SER A 55 -7.90 4.64 -4.67
CA SER A 55 -6.87 3.78 -4.07
C SER A 55 -6.09 3.00 -5.13
N TYR A 56 -6.74 2.57 -6.23
CA TYR A 56 -6.08 1.92 -7.36
C TYR A 56 -5.20 2.84 -8.22
N THR A 57 -4.96 4.08 -7.81
CA THR A 57 -3.92 4.94 -8.41
C THR A 57 -2.49 4.49 -8.08
N MET A 58 -2.32 3.49 -7.21
CA MET A 58 -1.03 2.96 -6.78
C MET A 58 -0.01 2.68 -7.91
N PRO A 59 -0.37 2.14 -9.12
CA PRO A 59 0.61 1.91 -10.18
C PRO A 59 1.27 3.21 -10.67
N PHE A 60 0.57 4.34 -10.66
CA PHE A 60 1.14 5.64 -11.03
C PHE A 60 2.21 6.08 -10.05
N TRP A 61 1.93 5.92 -8.76
CA TRP A 61 2.87 6.26 -7.70
C TRP A 61 4.12 5.39 -7.76
N VAL A 62 3.97 4.09 -8.10
CA VAL A 62 5.13 3.20 -8.33
C VAL A 62 6.02 3.74 -9.44
N VAL A 63 5.43 4.14 -10.58
CA VAL A 63 6.19 4.66 -11.73
C VAL A 63 6.86 5.98 -11.39
N ILE A 64 6.15 6.91 -10.74
CA ILE A 64 6.69 8.19 -10.30
C ILE A 64 7.85 7.98 -9.31
N PHE A 65 7.64 7.17 -8.28
CA PHE A 65 8.67 6.91 -7.28
C PHE A 65 9.86 6.12 -7.82
N ALA A 66 9.64 5.20 -8.78
CA ALA A 66 10.73 4.52 -9.46
C ALA A 66 11.61 5.49 -10.24
N ALA A 67 11.00 6.45 -10.93
CA ALA A 67 11.75 7.50 -11.63
C ALA A 67 12.52 8.40 -10.65
N LEU A 68 11.88 8.83 -9.54
CA LEU A 68 12.48 9.77 -8.58
C LEU A 68 13.55 9.10 -7.68
N PHE A 69 13.29 7.89 -7.18
CA PHE A 69 14.14 7.26 -6.16
C PHE A 69 15.08 6.18 -6.68
N LEU A 70 14.79 5.62 -7.85
CA LEU A 70 15.61 4.57 -8.48
C LEU A 70 16.30 5.09 -9.75
N GLY A 71 16.00 6.30 -10.21
CA GLY A 71 16.54 6.88 -11.44
C GLY A 71 16.11 6.14 -12.71
N GLU A 72 15.00 5.40 -12.65
CA GLU A 72 14.46 4.69 -13.81
C GLU A 72 13.94 5.69 -14.84
N ARG A 73 14.40 5.59 -16.09
CA ARG A 73 13.93 6.46 -17.17
C ARG A 73 12.57 6.00 -17.65
N LEU A 74 11.61 6.91 -17.62
CA LEU A 74 10.28 6.66 -18.15
C LEU A 74 10.33 6.54 -19.69
N ARG A 75 9.69 5.53 -20.23
CA ARG A 75 9.48 5.40 -21.68
C ARG A 75 8.37 6.35 -22.12
N ARG A 76 8.43 6.85 -23.37
CA ARG A 76 7.43 7.77 -23.92
C ARG A 76 5.99 7.29 -23.72
N GLY A 77 5.72 6.01 -23.91
CA GLY A 77 4.40 5.40 -23.67
C GLY A 77 3.93 5.50 -22.21
N GLN A 78 4.85 5.47 -21.24
CA GLN A 78 4.49 5.62 -19.82
C GLN A 78 4.04 7.05 -19.49
N TYR A 79 4.63 8.07 -20.11
CA TYR A 79 4.14 9.44 -19.97
C TYR A 79 2.70 9.59 -20.46
N PHE A 80 2.38 9.04 -21.64
CA PHE A 80 1.01 9.07 -22.16
C PHE A 80 0.06 8.29 -21.25
N ALA A 81 0.45 7.12 -20.75
CA ALA A 81 -0.37 6.35 -19.83
C ALA A 81 -0.65 7.12 -18.52
N ILE A 82 0.35 7.79 -17.96
CA ILE A 82 0.20 8.63 -16.77
C ILE A 82 -0.75 9.80 -17.04
N LEU A 83 -0.63 10.47 -18.20
CA LEU A 83 -1.52 11.59 -18.56
C LEU A 83 -2.97 11.14 -18.72
N ILE A 84 -3.21 10.04 -19.45
CA ILE A 84 -4.57 9.49 -19.64
C ILE A 84 -5.18 9.12 -18.28
N ALA A 85 -4.39 8.52 -17.43
CA ALA A 85 -4.86 8.11 -16.13
C ALA A 85 -5.07 9.27 -15.16
N ALA A 86 -4.22 10.30 -15.19
CA ALA A 86 -4.43 11.53 -14.44
C ALA A 86 -5.74 12.22 -14.89
N PHE A 87 -6.00 12.22 -16.20
CA PHE A 87 -7.27 12.73 -16.74
C PHE A 87 -8.48 11.89 -16.28
N GLY A 88 -8.38 10.57 -16.34
CA GLY A 88 -9.43 9.68 -15.80
C GLY A 88 -9.69 9.91 -14.31
N LEU A 89 -8.61 10.06 -13.54
CA LEU A 89 -8.69 10.36 -12.10
C LEU A 89 -9.38 11.71 -11.84
N PHE A 90 -9.05 12.73 -12.61
CA PHE A 90 -9.69 14.05 -12.54
C PHE A 90 -11.21 13.96 -12.79
N LEU A 91 -11.63 13.17 -13.79
CA LEU A 91 -13.06 12.95 -14.06
C LEU A 91 -13.76 12.20 -12.92
N VAL A 92 -13.10 11.21 -12.32
CA VAL A 92 -13.65 10.45 -11.17
C VAL A 92 -13.74 11.31 -9.91
N LEU A 93 -12.76 12.16 -9.69
CA LEU A 93 -12.75 13.10 -8.56
C LEU A 93 -13.93 14.08 -8.60
N GLN A 94 -14.32 14.51 -9.80
CA GLN A 94 -15.38 15.53 -10.01
C GLN A 94 -15.17 16.73 -9.07
N PRO A 95 -14.06 17.46 -9.18
CA PRO A 95 -13.70 18.51 -8.22
C PRO A 95 -14.77 19.61 -8.08
N TRP A 96 -15.61 19.77 -9.08
CA TRP A 96 -16.74 20.71 -9.09
C TRP A 96 -17.95 20.27 -8.23
N GLN A 97 -17.95 19.02 -7.72
CA GLN A 97 -19.02 18.46 -6.88
C GLN A 97 -18.53 18.05 -5.49
N LEU A 98 -17.26 18.37 -5.17
CA LEU A 98 -16.69 18.00 -3.88
C LEU A 98 -17.17 18.95 -2.78
N ASP A 99 -17.82 18.39 -1.77
CA ASP A 99 -17.94 18.97 -0.45
C ASP A 99 -16.68 18.65 0.39
N PHE A 100 -16.58 19.26 1.57
CA PHE A 100 -15.41 19.06 2.44
C PHE A 100 -15.21 17.59 2.88
N SER A 101 -16.29 16.87 3.14
CA SER A 101 -16.27 15.48 3.54
C SER A 101 -15.78 14.57 2.42
N SER A 102 -16.32 14.77 1.19
CA SER A 102 -15.90 14.05 -0.02
C SER A 102 -14.43 14.33 -0.37
N MET A 103 -13.95 15.55 -0.18
CA MET A 103 -12.56 15.91 -0.41
C MET A 103 -11.62 15.16 0.55
N LYS A 104 -11.94 15.12 1.85
CA LYS A 104 -11.18 14.38 2.85
C LYS A 104 -11.07 12.89 2.49
N SER A 105 -12.21 12.27 2.14
CA SER A 105 -12.23 10.87 1.71
C SER A 105 -11.37 10.63 0.47
N ALA A 106 -11.47 11.50 -0.54
CA ALA A 106 -10.69 11.41 -1.77
C ALA A 106 -9.17 11.52 -1.48
N MET A 107 -8.77 12.45 -0.63
CA MET A 107 -7.35 12.59 -0.23
C MET A 107 -6.84 11.34 0.50
N LEU A 108 -7.60 10.79 1.44
CA LEU A 108 -7.24 9.56 2.15
C LEU A 108 -7.11 8.37 1.20
N ALA A 109 -8.02 8.26 0.23
CA ALA A 109 -7.98 7.20 -0.79
C ALA A 109 -6.74 7.32 -1.69
N ILE A 110 -6.39 8.53 -2.15
CA ILE A 110 -5.16 8.77 -2.91
C ILE A 110 -3.92 8.46 -2.06
N LEU A 111 -3.88 8.91 -0.81
CA LEU A 111 -2.78 8.63 0.11
C LEU A 111 -2.60 7.13 0.37
N SER A 112 -3.68 6.35 0.36
CA SER A 112 -3.58 4.88 0.43
C SER A 112 -2.82 4.31 -0.78
N GLY A 113 -3.10 4.79 -1.99
CA GLY A 113 -2.38 4.43 -3.20
C GLY A 113 -0.90 4.87 -3.18
N VAL A 114 -0.62 6.09 -2.69
CA VAL A 114 0.75 6.60 -2.47
C VAL A 114 1.51 5.69 -1.53
N SER A 115 0.91 5.32 -0.41
CA SER A 115 1.52 4.45 0.60
C SER A 115 1.91 3.10 0.01
N TRP A 116 1.02 2.49 -0.76
CA TRP A 116 1.32 1.24 -1.45
C TRP A 116 2.43 1.41 -2.49
N GLY A 117 2.38 2.48 -3.30
CA GLY A 117 3.42 2.80 -4.28
C GLY A 117 4.80 2.96 -3.63
N ALA A 118 4.88 3.63 -2.48
CA ALA A 118 6.12 3.75 -1.71
C ALA A 118 6.63 2.38 -1.22
N SER A 119 5.72 1.49 -0.75
CA SER A 119 6.10 0.14 -0.32
C SER A 119 6.74 -0.67 -1.44
N ALA A 120 6.25 -0.53 -2.67
CA ALA A 120 6.81 -1.20 -3.84
C ALA A 120 8.26 -0.79 -4.11
N ILE A 121 8.63 0.48 -3.88
CA ILE A 121 10.01 0.95 -4.00
C ILE A 121 10.90 0.36 -2.88
N VAL A 122 10.37 0.28 -1.66
CA VAL A 122 11.09 -0.38 -0.55
C VAL A 122 11.33 -1.86 -0.88
N ALA A 123 10.33 -2.55 -1.45
CA ALA A 123 10.46 -3.93 -1.88
C ALA A 123 11.51 -4.09 -3.01
N LYS A 124 11.50 -3.21 -4.03
CA LYS A 124 12.53 -3.20 -5.08
C LYS A 124 13.94 -3.06 -4.49
N ARG A 125 14.13 -2.14 -3.53
CA ARG A 125 15.42 -1.95 -2.83
C ARG A 125 15.80 -3.15 -1.98
N LEU A 126 14.84 -3.79 -1.33
CA LEU A 126 15.07 -5.03 -0.57
C LEU A 126 15.63 -6.11 -1.49
N TYR A 127 14.95 -6.42 -2.59
CA TYR A 127 15.39 -7.46 -3.52
C TYR A 127 16.70 -7.15 -4.23
N ALA A 128 16.98 -5.87 -4.50
CA ALA A 128 18.27 -5.45 -5.06
C ALA A 128 19.44 -5.71 -4.08
N ARG A 129 19.21 -5.57 -2.77
CA ARG A 129 20.24 -5.77 -1.73
C ARG A 129 20.27 -7.21 -1.18
N HIS A 130 19.14 -7.88 -1.22
CA HIS A 130 18.95 -9.22 -0.64
C HIS A 130 18.22 -10.13 -1.62
N PRO A 131 18.87 -10.54 -2.74
CA PRO A 131 18.21 -11.32 -3.80
C PRO A 131 17.76 -12.72 -3.39
N ARG A 132 18.27 -13.20 -2.23
CA ARG A 132 17.92 -14.53 -1.67
C ARG A 132 16.69 -14.51 -0.77
N VAL A 133 16.06 -13.36 -0.55
CA VAL A 133 14.84 -13.27 0.27
C VAL A 133 13.69 -13.89 -0.52
N ASP A 134 13.09 -14.92 0.06
CA ASP A 134 11.91 -15.56 -0.51
C ASP A 134 10.66 -14.69 -0.31
N LEU A 135 9.84 -14.60 -1.36
CA LEU A 135 8.62 -13.79 -1.35
C LEU A 135 7.63 -14.26 -0.28
N LEU A 136 7.49 -15.58 -0.11
CA LEU A 136 6.56 -16.14 0.86
C LEU A 136 7.00 -15.81 2.29
N SER A 137 8.31 -15.91 2.57
CA SER A 137 8.90 -15.51 3.86
C SER A 137 8.68 -14.02 4.13
N LEU A 138 8.95 -13.15 3.13
CA LEU A 138 8.72 -11.71 3.23
C LEU A 138 7.27 -11.39 3.57
N THR A 139 6.33 -11.99 2.82
CA THR A 139 4.89 -11.75 3.01
C THR A 139 4.41 -12.24 4.38
N SER A 140 4.91 -13.39 4.84
CA SER A 140 4.55 -13.94 6.17
C SER A 140 4.98 -13.01 7.31
N TRP A 141 6.24 -12.57 7.29
CA TRP A 141 6.76 -11.63 8.29
C TRP A 141 6.11 -10.25 8.19
N GLN A 142 5.86 -9.76 6.98
CA GLN A 142 5.13 -8.51 6.75
C GLN A 142 3.73 -8.56 7.37
N MET A 143 2.98 -9.63 7.14
CA MET A 143 1.64 -9.81 7.70
C MET A 143 1.65 -9.93 9.22
N LEU A 144 2.66 -10.57 9.79
CA LEU A 144 2.83 -10.65 11.24
C LEU A 144 3.09 -9.26 11.85
N TYR A 145 4.04 -8.50 11.30
CA TYR A 145 4.32 -7.15 11.79
C TYR A 145 3.13 -6.21 11.63
N ALA A 146 2.42 -6.30 10.50
CA ALA A 146 1.21 -5.52 10.30
C ALA A 146 0.11 -5.89 11.32
N ALA A 147 -0.08 -7.18 11.59
CA ALA A 147 -1.04 -7.63 12.58
C ALA A 147 -0.70 -7.11 13.98
N LEU A 148 0.58 -7.17 14.39
CA LEU A 148 1.03 -6.64 15.67
C LEU A 148 0.78 -5.12 15.78
N VAL A 149 1.17 -4.35 14.76
CA VAL A 149 0.95 -2.90 14.73
C VAL A 149 -0.53 -2.56 14.79
N MET A 150 -1.36 -3.22 13.97
CA MET A 150 -2.80 -2.96 13.95
C MET A 150 -3.47 -3.38 15.25
N SER A 151 -3.03 -4.45 15.91
CA SER A 151 -3.52 -4.84 17.23
C SER A 151 -3.21 -3.78 18.28
N VAL A 152 -2.00 -3.25 18.28
CA VAL A 152 -1.63 -2.14 19.18
C VAL A 152 -2.47 -0.90 18.91
N VAL A 153 -2.68 -0.53 17.65
CA VAL A 153 -3.53 0.60 17.27
C VAL A 153 -4.97 0.37 17.74
N ALA A 154 -5.51 -0.84 17.55
CA ALA A 154 -6.87 -1.18 17.97
C ALA A 154 -7.05 -1.10 19.50
N LEU A 155 -6.02 -1.43 20.27
CA LEU A 155 -6.05 -1.34 21.74
C LEU A 155 -5.93 0.13 22.23
N LEU A 156 -5.24 0.97 21.47
CA LEU A 156 -5.02 2.39 21.84
C LEU A 156 -6.16 3.31 21.38
N VAL A 157 -6.91 2.93 20.36
CA VAL A 157 -8.07 3.69 19.88
C VAL A 157 -9.31 3.23 20.64
N PRO A 158 -9.93 4.11 21.46
CA PRO A 158 -11.17 3.76 22.16
C PRO A 158 -12.23 3.35 21.14
N GLN A 159 -12.75 2.15 21.25
CA GLN A 159 -13.90 1.72 20.46
C GLN A 159 -15.09 2.52 20.98
N ARG A 160 -15.69 3.37 20.14
CA ARG A 160 -17.00 3.92 20.41
C ARG A 160 -17.97 2.78 20.32
N GLU A 161 -18.47 2.33 21.47
CA GLU A 161 -19.66 1.51 21.53
C GLU A 161 -20.84 2.46 21.23
N ASP A 162 -21.34 2.40 19.98
CA ASP A 162 -22.61 3.01 19.56
C ASP A 162 -23.72 1.95 19.67
#